data_9047eaa66473dae8c13629f33fcac166
#
_entry.id   9047eaa66473dae8c13629f33fcac166
#
_cell.length_a   1.000
_cell.length_b   1.000
_cell.length_c   1.000
_cell.angle_alpha   90.00
_cell.angle_beta   90.00
_cell.angle_gamma   90.00
#
_symmetry.space_group_name_H-M   'P 1'
#
loop_
_entity.id
_entity.type
_entity.pdbx_description
1 polymer ?
#
loop_
_entity_poly.entity_id
_entity_poly.type
_entity_poly.pdbx_seq_one_letter_code
_entity_poly.pdbx_strand_id
1 'polypeptide(L)'
;MPWLMASAKTLSYAVNMAVLRHAARQGAGDVIFVSTDGYVLEGPRSTVVIATDGDQGGGNPCLLTPPPWYPILRGTTQQALFEVARAKGYDCDYRALRVADLFDSQGIWLVSSMTLAARVHTLDGRRLPRTPIAEVFAELVDAAIVSDR
;
A
#
# COMPACT_ATOMS: atom_id res chain seq x y z
N MET A 1 -3.45 -19.11 -6.24
CA MET A 1 -4.39 -19.71 -7.21
C MET A 1 -3.92 -19.36 -8.61
N PRO A 2 -3.41 -20.36 -9.35
CA PRO A 2 -2.78 -20.08 -10.66
C PRO A 2 -3.76 -19.58 -11.73
N TRP A 3 -5.06 -19.77 -11.56
CA TRP A 3 -6.08 -19.27 -12.49
C TRP A 3 -6.44 -17.80 -12.25
N LEU A 4 -5.97 -17.18 -11.16
CA LEU A 4 -6.13 -15.76 -10.96
C LEU A 4 -5.06 -15.05 -11.77
N MET A 5 -5.47 -14.37 -12.82
CA MET A 5 -4.56 -13.53 -13.63
C MET A 5 -4.23 -12.25 -12.83
N ALA A 6 -3.54 -12.44 -11.72
CA ALA A 6 -3.33 -11.39 -10.73
C ALA A 6 -2.57 -10.18 -11.26
N SER A 7 -1.73 -10.37 -12.27
CA SER A 7 -0.99 -9.27 -12.91
C SER A 7 -1.77 -8.58 -14.04
N ALA A 8 -2.99 -9.04 -14.34
CA ALA A 8 -3.81 -8.49 -15.40
C ALA A 8 -5.09 -7.89 -14.83
N LYS A 9 -5.42 -6.67 -15.24
CA LYS A 9 -6.67 -6.01 -14.86
C LYS A 9 -7.83 -6.60 -15.67
N THR A 10 -8.26 -7.79 -15.25
CA THR A 10 -9.26 -8.59 -15.97
C THR A 10 -10.54 -8.76 -15.15
N LEU A 11 -11.30 -9.83 -15.46
CA LEU A 11 -12.57 -10.22 -14.82
C LEU A 11 -12.46 -10.56 -13.33
N SER A 12 -11.27 -10.51 -12.72
CA SER A 12 -11.10 -10.60 -11.25
C SER A 12 -11.86 -9.49 -10.49
N TYR A 13 -12.41 -8.50 -11.21
CA TYR A 13 -13.29 -7.49 -10.63
C TYR A 13 -14.43 -8.11 -9.80
N ALA A 14 -15.03 -9.20 -10.27
CA ALA A 14 -16.10 -9.88 -9.53
C ALA A 14 -15.62 -10.44 -8.19
N VAL A 15 -14.41 -11.03 -8.16
CA VAL A 15 -13.79 -11.55 -6.93
C VAL A 15 -13.47 -10.39 -5.98
N ASN A 16 -12.91 -9.31 -6.48
CA ASN A 16 -12.58 -8.13 -5.68
C ASN A 16 -13.82 -7.51 -5.05
N MET A 17 -14.91 -7.41 -5.80
CA MET A 17 -16.18 -6.88 -5.29
C MET A 17 -16.80 -7.80 -4.24
N ALA A 18 -16.70 -9.12 -4.41
CA ALA A 18 -17.18 -10.08 -3.43
C ALA A 18 -16.42 -9.98 -2.10
N VAL A 19 -15.10 -9.82 -2.16
CA VAL A 19 -14.25 -9.64 -0.98
C VAL A 19 -14.60 -8.34 -0.27
N LEU A 20 -14.81 -7.25 -1.00
CA LEU A 20 -15.20 -5.96 -0.41
C LEU A 20 -16.57 -6.04 0.28
N ARG A 21 -17.53 -6.76 -0.30
CA ARG A 21 -18.83 -6.99 0.35
C ARG A 21 -18.68 -7.81 1.63
N HIS A 22 -17.82 -8.81 1.61
CA HIS A 22 -17.54 -9.62 2.81
C HIS A 22 -16.93 -8.75 3.90
N ALA A 23 -15.94 -7.91 3.57
CA ALA A 23 -15.31 -6.99 4.50
C ALA A 23 -16.32 -6.00 5.10
N ALA A 24 -17.22 -5.45 4.27
CA ALA A 24 -18.25 -4.52 4.71
C ALA A 24 -19.18 -5.15 5.75
N ARG A 25 -19.52 -6.43 5.61
CA ARG A 25 -20.32 -7.17 6.60
C ARG A 25 -19.61 -7.30 7.96
N GLN A 26 -18.28 -7.22 7.95
CA GLN A 26 -17.47 -7.26 9.16
C GLN A 26 -17.10 -5.86 9.67
N GLY A 27 -17.66 -4.82 9.07
CA GLY A 27 -17.41 -3.44 9.47
C GLY A 27 -16.13 -2.83 8.90
N ALA A 28 -15.50 -3.48 7.93
CA ALA A 28 -14.29 -2.97 7.29
C ALA A 28 -14.60 -2.24 5.97
N GLY A 29 -13.90 -1.15 5.70
CA GLY A 29 -14.07 -0.37 4.48
C GLY A 29 -13.23 -0.86 3.29
N ASP A 30 -12.17 -1.65 3.55
CA ASP A 30 -11.30 -2.17 2.52
C ASP A 30 -10.58 -3.45 2.99
N VAL A 31 -9.75 -4.02 2.14
CA VAL A 31 -9.07 -5.29 2.37
C VAL A 31 -7.63 -5.21 1.88
N ILE A 32 -6.74 -5.90 2.56
CA ILE A 32 -5.40 -6.19 2.07
C ILE A 32 -5.29 -7.70 1.85
N PHE A 33 -4.99 -8.10 0.62
CA PHE A 33 -4.77 -9.52 0.30
C PHE A 33 -3.42 -9.99 0.82
N VAL A 34 -3.42 -11.20 1.34
CA VAL A 34 -2.21 -11.89 1.81
C VAL A 34 -2.13 -13.24 1.10
N SER A 35 -0.93 -13.62 0.65
CA SER A 35 -0.72 -14.90 0.01
C SER A 35 -0.82 -16.05 1.01
N THR A 36 -0.95 -17.27 0.50
CA THR A 36 -1.05 -18.47 1.36
C THR A 36 0.18 -18.71 2.21
N ASP A 37 1.35 -18.21 1.79
CA ASP A 37 2.60 -18.29 2.54
C ASP A 37 2.85 -17.04 3.42
N GLY A 38 1.86 -16.14 3.56
CA GLY A 38 1.88 -15.06 4.53
C GLY A 38 2.45 -13.73 4.06
N TYR A 39 2.63 -13.55 2.76
CA TYR A 39 3.14 -12.29 2.22
C TYR A 39 2.02 -11.34 1.82
N VAL A 40 2.21 -10.06 2.15
CA VAL A 40 1.29 -8.99 1.77
C VAL A 40 1.33 -8.79 0.25
N LEU A 41 0.18 -8.72 -0.37
CA LEU A 41 0.04 -8.50 -1.81
C LEU A 41 -0.43 -7.07 -2.10
N GLU A 42 -1.73 -6.90 -2.27
CA GLU A 42 -2.34 -5.60 -2.61
C GLU A 42 -3.75 -5.51 -2.06
N GLY A 43 -4.37 -4.34 -2.15
CA GLY A 43 -5.81 -4.21 -1.97
C GLY A 43 -6.55 -4.56 -3.27
N PRO A 44 -7.87 -4.72 -3.23
CA PRO A 44 -8.66 -5.04 -4.43
C PRO A 44 -8.52 -4.01 -5.55
N ARG A 45 -8.27 -2.75 -5.19
CA ARG A 45 -8.18 -1.62 -6.13
C ARG A 45 -7.00 -0.71 -5.83
N SER A 46 -6.01 -1.18 -5.04
CA SER A 46 -4.96 -0.32 -4.51
C SER A 46 -3.65 -1.08 -4.30
N THR A 47 -2.58 -0.33 -4.24
CA THR A 47 -1.25 -0.80 -3.87
C THR A 47 -1.00 -0.49 -2.39
N VAL A 48 -0.42 -1.43 -1.65
CA VAL A 48 -0.04 -1.22 -0.25
C VAL A 48 1.32 -0.53 -0.19
N VAL A 49 1.40 0.57 0.54
CA VAL A 49 2.65 1.26 0.85
C VAL A 49 2.74 1.43 2.36
N ILE A 50 3.87 1.10 2.94
CA ILE A 50 4.14 1.36 4.36
C ILE A 50 5.33 2.31 4.52
N ALA A 51 5.37 3.00 5.65
CA ALA A 51 6.52 3.78 6.06
C ALA A 51 7.17 3.12 7.27
N THR A 52 8.49 2.98 7.25
CA THR A 52 9.27 2.45 8.35
C THR A 52 10.39 3.41 8.73
N ASP A 53 10.96 3.25 9.92
CA ASP A 53 12.21 3.92 10.25
C ASP A 53 13.31 3.39 9.33
N GLY A 54 14.13 4.30 8.80
CA GLY A 54 15.27 3.88 7.99
C GLY A 54 16.25 3.03 8.80
N ASP A 55 16.88 2.07 8.14
CA ASP A 55 17.81 1.10 8.74
C ASP A 55 19.01 1.76 9.46
N GLN A 56 19.20 3.05 9.31
CA GLN A 56 20.39 3.79 9.80
C GLN A 56 20.09 4.68 11.00
N GLY A 57 19.10 4.38 11.81
CA GLY A 57 18.83 5.01 13.10
C GLY A 57 18.97 6.54 13.10
N GLY A 58 17.99 7.26 12.63
CA GLY A 58 17.94 8.72 12.59
C GLY A 58 17.87 9.31 11.19
N GLY A 59 17.75 8.48 10.16
CA GLY A 59 17.51 8.93 8.78
C GLY A 59 16.05 9.22 8.47
N ASN A 60 15.82 9.65 7.25
CA ASN A 60 14.48 9.82 6.72
C ASN A 60 13.70 8.48 6.72
N PRO A 61 12.39 8.51 6.90
CA PRO A 61 11.58 7.30 6.78
C PRO A 61 11.78 6.61 5.43
N CYS A 62 11.69 5.29 5.44
CA CYS A 62 11.73 4.48 4.22
C CYS A 62 10.32 4.09 3.82
N LEU A 63 9.96 4.27 2.55
CA LEU A 63 8.70 3.82 1.99
C LEU A 63 8.90 2.45 1.34
N LEU A 64 8.06 1.50 1.71
CA LEU A 64 8.15 0.13 1.22
C LEU A 64 6.82 -0.29 0.59
N THR A 65 6.93 -1.10 -0.46
CA THR A 65 5.79 -1.73 -1.13
C THR A 65 6.17 -3.15 -1.55
N PRO A 66 5.21 -4.07 -1.67
CA PRO A 66 5.50 -5.43 -2.14
C PRO A 66 6.19 -5.46 -3.50
N PRO A 67 7.04 -6.47 -3.75
CA PRO A 67 7.84 -6.53 -4.98
C PRO A 67 6.98 -6.61 -6.25
N PRO A 68 7.43 -5.99 -7.36
CA PRO A 68 6.67 -5.98 -8.62
C PRO A 68 6.58 -7.34 -9.30
N TRP A 69 7.38 -8.33 -8.90
CA TRP A 69 7.30 -9.71 -9.42
C TRP A 69 6.29 -10.58 -8.69
N TYR A 70 5.62 -10.07 -7.65
CA TYR A 70 4.50 -10.76 -7.03
C TYR A 70 3.27 -10.70 -7.96
N PRO A 71 2.29 -11.61 -7.77
CA PRO A 71 1.07 -11.60 -8.57
C PRO A 71 0.15 -10.44 -8.20
N ILE A 72 0.65 -9.22 -8.42
CA ILE A 72 -0.05 -7.97 -8.15
C ILE A 72 0.05 -7.06 -9.38
N LEU A 73 -0.87 -6.10 -9.49
CA LEU A 73 -0.77 -5.05 -10.50
C LEU A 73 0.24 -3.99 -10.07
N ARG A 74 1.05 -3.53 -11.04
CA ARG A 74 1.94 -2.40 -10.79
C ARG A 74 1.11 -1.12 -10.71
N GLY A 75 1.11 -0.49 -9.56
CA GLY A 75 0.40 0.77 -9.34
C GLY A 75 1.14 1.95 -9.96
N THR A 76 0.55 2.60 -10.95
CA THR A 76 1.16 3.79 -11.60
C THR A 76 1.29 4.95 -10.62
N THR A 77 0.28 5.16 -9.77
CA THR A 77 0.31 6.19 -8.72
C THR A 77 1.41 5.91 -7.71
N GLN A 78 1.60 4.65 -7.31
CA GLN A 78 2.67 4.26 -6.39
C GLN A 78 4.05 4.53 -7.03
N GLN A 79 4.22 4.24 -8.32
CA GLN A 79 5.48 4.50 -9.01
C GLN A 79 5.80 6.00 -9.04
N ALA A 80 4.83 6.83 -9.39
CA ALA A 80 4.98 8.28 -9.39
C ALA A 80 5.31 8.81 -7.98
N LEU A 81 4.65 8.27 -6.95
CA LEU A 81 4.91 8.62 -5.57
C LEU A 81 6.35 8.32 -5.18
N PHE A 82 6.87 7.15 -5.55
CA PHE A 82 8.25 6.76 -5.22
C PHE A 82 9.27 7.63 -5.95
N GLU A 83 9.02 8.01 -7.20
CA GLU A 83 9.89 8.94 -7.93
C GLU A 83 9.99 10.29 -7.22
N VAL A 84 8.85 10.85 -6.81
CA VAL A 84 8.79 12.13 -6.08
C VAL A 84 9.49 12.01 -4.72
N ALA A 85 9.24 10.93 -4.00
CA ALA A 85 9.84 10.71 -2.68
C ALA A 85 11.37 10.60 -2.77
N ARG A 86 11.87 9.85 -3.74
CA ARG A 86 13.33 9.74 -3.98
C ARG A 86 13.94 11.08 -4.33
N ALA A 87 13.27 11.88 -5.15
CA ALA A 87 13.74 13.22 -5.52
C ALA A 87 13.85 14.15 -4.29
N LYS A 88 13.04 13.91 -3.28
CA LYS A 88 13.07 14.66 -2.01
C LYS A 88 13.98 14.04 -0.94
N GLY A 89 14.71 12.99 -1.28
CA GLY A 89 15.70 12.36 -0.40
C GLY A 89 15.16 11.24 0.49
N TYR A 90 13.93 10.79 0.27
CA TYR A 90 13.39 9.63 0.99
C TYR A 90 13.83 8.32 0.34
N ASP A 91 14.12 7.32 1.16
CA ASP A 91 14.39 5.98 0.66
C ASP A 91 13.09 5.28 0.30
N CYS A 92 13.07 4.62 -0.85
CA CYS A 92 11.94 3.85 -1.33
C CYS A 92 12.44 2.52 -1.86
N ASP A 93 11.76 1.43 -1.50
CA ASP A 93 12.19 0.10 -1.92
C ASP A 93 10.99 -0.83 -2.12
N TYR A 94 11.20 -1.86 -2.91
CA TYR A 94 10.30 -2.99 -3.08
C TYR A 94 10.80 -4.12 -2.18
N ARG A 95 9.98 -4.53 -1.24
CA ARG A 95 10.39 -5.53 -0.25
C ARG A 95 9.24 -6.45 0.09
N ALA A 96 9.52 -7.74 0.27
CA ALA A 96 8.56 -8.70 0.77
C ALA A 96 8.10 -8.30 2.17
N LEU A 97 6.79 -8.11 2.34
CA LEU A 97 6.18 -7.68 3.59
C LEU A 97 5.33 -8.79 4.17
N ARG A 98 5.39 -8.97 5.47
CA ARG A 98 4.48 -9.82 6.23
C ARG A 98 3.50 -8.96 7.02
N VAL A 99 2.43 -9.58 7.52
CA VAL A 99 1.42 -8.87 8.33
C VAL A 99 2.05 -8.20 9.54
N ALA A 100 3.05 -8.83 10.17
CA ALA A 100 3.76 -8.22 11.29
C ALA A 100 4.44 -6.89 10.90
N ASP A 101 4.97 -6.79 9.68
CA ASP A 101 5.59 -5.55 9.19
C ASP A 101 4.57 -4.41 9.08
N LEU A 102 3.32 -4.72 8.76
CA LEU A 102 2.24 -3.73 8.73
C LEU A 102 2.00 -3.15 10.12
N PHE A 103 1.90 -4.00 11.13
CA PHE A 103 1.68 -3.55 12.51
C PHE A 103 2.87 -2.81 13.11
N ASP A 104 4.10 -3.17 12.70
CA ASP A 104 5.33 -2.54 13.19
C ASP A 104 5.67 -1.25 12.44
N SER A 105 4.98 -0.95 11.36
CA SER A 105 5.24 0.24 10.55
C SER A 105 4.80 1.53 11.25
N GLN A 106 5.29 2.65 10.76
CA GLN A 106 4.84 3.98 11.19
C GLN A 106 3.56 4.44 10.49
N GLY A 107 3.14 3.75 9.47
CA GLY A 107 1.90 4.03 8.75
C GLY A 107 1.72 3.09 7.57
N ILE A 108 0.46 2.89 7.21
CA ILE A 108 0.04 2.06 6.07
C ILE A 108 -0.90 2.89 5.22
N TRP A 109 -0.69 2.85 3.91
CA TRP A 109 -1.57 3.52 2.94
C TRP A 109 -1.98 2.56 1.83
N LEU A 110 -3.21 2.71 1.40
CA LEU A 110 -3.72 2.10 0.17
C LEU A 110 -3.71 3.17 -0.92
N VAL A 111 -2.90 2.96 -1.94
CA VAL A 111 -2.62 3.96 -2.98
C VAL A 111 -3.24 3.53 -4.30
N SER A 112 -4.01 4.42 -4.91
CA SER A 112 -4.66 4.17 -6.21
C SER A 112 -4.82 5.47 -6.98
N SER A 113 -5.08 5.36 -8.29
CA SER A 113 -5.39 6.53 -9.12
C SER A 113 -6.75 7.16 -8.80
N MET A 114 -7.66 6.39 -8.18
CA MET A 114 -9.02 6.84 -7.87
C MET A 114 -9.09 7.63 -6.56
N THR A 115 -8.52 7.07 -5.49
CA THR A 115 -8.58 7.66 -4.15
C THR A 115 -7.26 8.29 -3.73
N LEU A 116 -6.24 8.19 -4.56
CA LEU A 116 -4.86 8.63 -4.35
C LEU A 116 -4.20 7.86 -3.21
N ALA A 117 -4.37 8.28 -1.97
CA ALA A 117 -3.83 7.55 -0.83
C ALA A 117 -4.82 7.60 0.33
N ALA A 118 -5.21 6.44 0.81
CA ALA A 118 -6.04 6.31 2.01
C ALA A 118 -5.20 5.72 3.14
N ARG A 119 -5.07 6.45 4.24
CA ARG A 119 -4.36 5.94 5.41
C ARG A 119 -5.21 4.87 6.10
N VAL A 120 -4.60 3.75 6.42
CA VAL A 120 -5.24 2.69 7.21
C VAL A 120 -5.19 3.09 8.68
N HIS A 121 -6.34 3.37 9.27
CA HIS A 121 -6.42 3.75 10.69
C HIS A 121 -6.69 2.56 11.61
N THR A 122 -7.22 1.47 11.08
CA THR A 122 -7.55 0.27 11.85
C THR A 122 -7.31 -0.95 10.97
N LEU A 123 -6.55 -1.91 11.47
CA LEU A 123 -6.21 -3.14 10.76
C LEU A 123 -6.60 -4.34 11.65
N ASP A 124 -7.48 -5.21 11.14
CA ASP A 124 -7.98 -6.37 11.87
C ASP A 124 -8.49 -6.02 13.28
N GLY A 125 -9.23 -4.92 13.36
CA GLY A 125 -9.81 -4.44 14.63
C GLY A 125 -8.83 -3.70 15.55
N ARG A 126 -7.55 -3.61 15.20
CA ARG A 126 -6.54 -2.89 15.98
C ARG A 126 -6.36 -1.48 15.44
N ARG A 127 -6.56 -0.49 16.28
CA ARG A 127 -6.36 0.90 15.90
C ARG A 127 -4.87 1.21 15.75
N LEU A 128 -4.52 1.85 14.64
CA LEU A 128 -3.15 2.26 14.33
C LEU A 128 -3.01 3.75 14.63
N PRO A 129 -2.02 4.17 15.43
CA PRO A 129 -1.83 5.57 15.76
C PRO A 129 -1.40 6.37 14.53
N ARG A 130 -1.86 7.63 14.45
CA ARG A 130 -1.39 8.55 13.45
C ARG A 130 -0.01 9.06 13.87
N THR A 131 0.96 8.89 13.00
CA THR A 131 2.34 9.34 13.23
C THR A 131 2.66 10.58 12.38
N PRO A 132 3.75 11.31 12.68
CA PRO A 132 4.13 12.50 11.90
C PRO A 132 4.35 12.24 10.41
N ILE A 133 4.71 11.03 10.02
CA ILE A 133 4.92 10.67 8.61
C ILE A 133 3.63 10.81 7.79
N ALA A 134 2.46 10.79 8.41
CA ALA A 134 1.19 10.91 7.71
C ALA A 134 1.07 12.24 6.95
N GLU A 135 1.55 13.34 7.51
CA GLU A 135 1.55 14.65 6.85
C GLU A 135 2.56 14.70 5.71
N VAL A 136 3.76 14.16 5.92
CA VAL A 136 4.79 14.05 4.89
C VAL A 136 4.29 13.22 3.73
N PHE A 137 3.63 12.10 4.01
CA PHE A 137 3.07 11.23 2.98
C PHE A 137 2.01 11.93 2.15
N ALA A 138 1.13 12.70 2.79
CA ALA A 138 0.11 13.49 2.09
C ALA A 138 0.75 14.52 1.14
N GLU A 139 1.80 15.20 1.58
CA GLU A 139 2.54 16.14 0.74
C GLU A 139 3.21 15.45 -0.46
N LEU A 140 3.77 14.26 -0.26
CA LEU A 140 4.37 13.49 -1.34
C LEU A 140 3.34 13.06 -2.37
N VAL A 141 2.16 12.66 -1.94
CA VAL A 141 1.06 12.29 -2.85
C VAL A 141 0.62 13.49 -3.66
N ASP A 142 0.43 14.64 -3.03
CA ASP A 142 0.05 15.87 -3.73
C ASP A 142 1.10 16.26 -4.79
N ALA A 143 2.38 16.15 -4.45
CA ALA A 143 3.47 16.44 -5.38
C ALA A 143 3.51 15.43 -6.55
N ALA A 144 3.19 14.16 -6.29
CA ALA A 144 3.14 13.14 -7.34
C ALA A 144 2.03 13.41 -8.34
N ILE A 145 0.87 13.89 -7.89
CA ILE A 145 -0.25 14.28 -8.78
C ILE A 145 0.14 15.41 -9.71
N VAL A 146 0.83 16.42 -9.18
CA VAL A 146 1.25 17.59 -9.97
C VAL A 146 2.28 17.21 -11.02
N SER A 147 3.19 16.28 -10.71
CA SER A 147 4.23 15.87 -11.67
C SER A 147 3.74 14.92 -12.77
N ASP A 148 2.57 14.30 -12.58
CA ASP A 148 1.97 13.40 -13.58
C ASP A 148 1.12 14.16 -14.61
N ARG A 149 1.04 15.46 -14.48
CA ARG A 149 0.39 16.36 -15.42
C ARG A 149 1.45 16.96 -16.36
#